data_534238b77198a275de72985a9c717838
#
_entry.id   534238b77198a275de72985a9c717838
#
_cell.length_a   1.000
_cell.length_b   1.000
_cell.length_c   1.000
_cell.angle_alpha   90.00
_cell.angle_beta   90.00
_cell.angle_gamma   90.00
#
_symmetry.space_group_name_H-M   'P 1'
#
loop_
_entity.id
_entity.type
_entity.pdbx_description
1 polymer ?
#
loop_
_entity_poly.entity_id
_entity_poly.type
_entity_poly.pdbx_seq_one_letter_code
_entity_poly.pdbx_strand_id
1 'polypeptide(L)'
;MANIRATTKAKPKAKIVPLNIGGGKLPLAPYSCEVQRSKRKTLALYIKPEKVIVKVPYQASRSEVEDFVQSNEDWIHNRLHEESQRQQEMLRIENGGKIFYRARELTIAFKEGRKRRILVYGDQFIIQGHKLTPAKAQEQVEDFLIDKASQYILPRARGLAHHLGVEHKITEIKLRKTKSKWGHCTSAGVLQYNWLIMLAPYSI
;
A
#
# COMPACT_ATOMS: atom_id res chain seq x y z
N MET A 1 -19.87 33.25 29.89
CA MET A 1 -18.73 33.07 28.95
C MET A 1 -17.67 32.23 29.64
N ALA A 2 -17.65 30.92 29.36
CA ALA A 2 -16.68 29.98 29.93
C ALA A 2 -15.88 29.37 28.79
N ASN A 3 -14.58 29.71 28.77
CA ASN A 3 -13.61 29.30 27.75
C ASN A 3 -13.08 27.91 28.12
N ILE A 4 -13.48 26.85 27.39
CA ILE A 4 -12.94 25.50 27.56
C ILE A 4 -11.75 25.38 26.61
N ARG A 5 -10.54 25.48 27.16
CA ARG A 5 -9.31 25.13 26.46
C ARG A 5 -9.17 23.61 26.41
N ALA A 6 -9.29 23.01 25.21
CA ALA A 6 -8.93 21.64 24.97
C ALA A 6 -7.40 21.51 24.96
N THR A 7 -6.84 20.92 26.01
CA THR A 7 -5.42 20.51 26.06
C THR A 7 -5.23 19.22 25.28
N THR A 8 -4.73 19.34 24.07
CA THR A 8 -4.30 18.20 23.25
C THR A 8 -3.04 17.60 23.89
N LYS A 9 -3.18 16.52 24.67
CA LYS A 9 -2.02 15.75 25.16
C LYS A 9 -1.29 15.15 23.96
N ALA A 10 -0.08 15.65 23.67
CA ALA A 10 0.83 15.09 22.70
C ALA A 10 1.09 13.61 23.04
N LYS A 11 0.87 12.71 22.08
CA LYS A 11 1.24 11.30 22.22
C LYS A 11 2.75 11.21 22.44
N PRO A 12 3.24 10.43 23.42
CA PRO A 12 4.67 10.26 23.64
C PRO A 12 5.31 9.68 22.37
N LYS A 13 6.32 10.37 21.84
CA LYS A 13 7.12 9.88 20.70
C LYS A 13 7.77 8.57 21.12
N ALA A 14 7.53 7.50 20.35
CA ALA A 14 8.19 6.21 20.55
C ALA A 14 9.70 6.40 20.52
N LYS A 15 10.41 5.96 21.56
CA LYS A 15 11.87 5.94 21.56
C LYS A 15 12.33 4.89 20.54
N ILE A 16 13.00 5.34 19.50
CA ILE A 16 13.61 4.51 18.45
C ILE A 16 15.00 4.14 18.99
N VAL A 17 15.23 2.84 19.19
CA VAL A 17 16.55 2.31 19.53
C VAL A 17 16.94 1.37 18.39
N PRO A 18 18.03 1.66 17.65
CA PRO A 18 18.54 0.69 16.69
C PRO A 18 19.05 -0.54 17.42
N LEU A 19 18.54 -1.70 17.09
CA LEU A 19 19.03 -2.98 17.58
C LEU A 19 20.03 -3.51 16.55
N ASN A 20 21.31 -3.57 16.96
CA ASN A 20 22.35 -4.21 16.14
C ASN A 20 22.39 -5.68 16.54
N ILE A 21 21.66 -6.54 15.85
CA ILE A 21 21.69 -7.99 16.08
C ILE A 21 22.77 -8.55 15.17
N GLY A 22 24.00 -8.58 15.69
CA GLY A 22 25.12 -9.23 15.05
C GLY A 22 25.10 -10.72 15.38
N GLY A 23 25.14 -11.58 14.35
CA GLY A 23 25.53 -12.98 14.49
C GLY A 23 24.46 -14.02 14.19
N GLY A 24 23.85 -13.99 13.03
CA GLY A 24 23.08 -15.11 12.49
C GLY A 24 23.71 -15.68 11.21
N LYS A 25 23.71 -17.00 11.09
CA LYS A 25 24.42 -17.85 10.11
C LYS A 25 23.85 -17.82 8.67
N LEU A 26 23.41 -16.68 8.11
CA LEU A 26 22.97 -16.64 6.71
C LEU A 26 23.36 -15.31 6.04
N PRO A 27 23.87 -15.33 4.80
CA PRO A 27 24.29 -14.14 4.09
C PRO A 27 23.09 -13.49 3.40
N LEU A 28 22.25 -12.79 4.16
CA LEU A 28 21.24 -11.91 3.61
C LEU A 28 21.57 -10.48 3.98
N ALA A 29 21.31 -9.56 3.04
CA ALA A 29 21.59 -8.14 3.23
C ALA A 29 21.06 -7.64 4.57
N PRO A 30 21.81 -6.83 5.33
CA PRO A 30 21.44 -6.42 6.67
C PRO A 30 20.16 -5.60 6.64
N TYR A 31 19.09 -6.13 7.22
CA TYR A 31 17.89 -5.35 7.47
C TYR A 31 18.04 -4.55 8.77
N SER A 32 17.50 -3.34 8.78
CA SER A 32 17.48 -2.53 10.00
C SER A 32 16.32 -2.95 10.90
N CYS A 33 16.63 -3.21 12.18
CA CYS A 33 15.62 -3.49 13.20
C CYS A 33 15.32 -2.23 14.02
N GLU A 34 14.05 -1.85 14.11
CA GLU A 34 13.59 -0.71 14.90
C GLU A 34 12.65 -1.18 16.01
N VAL A 35 13.01 -0.91 17.27
CA VAL A 35 12.19 -1.27 18.43
C VAL A 35 11.28 -0.11 18.81
N GLN A 36 9.95 -0.35 18.82
CA GLN A 36 8.93 0.61 19.23
C GLN A 36 8.25 0.13 20.52
N ARG A 37 8.44 0.86 21.62
CA ARG A 37 7.83 0.59 22.92
C ARG A 37 6.45 1.25 23.03
N SER A 38 5.46 0.53 23.56
CA SER A 38 4.10 1.05 23.74
C SER A 38 3.36 0.33 24.87
N LYS A 39 2.16 0.80 25.23
CA LYS A 39 1.26 0.16 26.21
C LYS A 39 0.60 -1.10 25.62
N ARG A 40 1.37 -2.10 25.31
CA ARG A 40 0.89 -3.40 24.81
C ARG A 40 1.34 -4.52 25.74
N LYS A 41 0.70 -5.67 25.64
CA LYS A 41 1.00 -6.86 26.47
C LYS A 41 1.86 -7.89 25.73
N THR A 42 1.99 -7.81 24.41
CA THR A 42 2.65 -8.81 23.57
C THR A 42 3.70 -8.17 22.66
N LEU A 43 4.70 -8.94 22.27
CA LEU A 43 5.63 -8.57 21.20
C LEU A 43 4.97 -8.79 19.83
N ALA A 44 5.36 -8.01 18.83
CA ALA A 44 4.94 -8.24 17.45
C ALA A 44 5.94 -7.68 16.45
N LEU A 45 6.11 -8.40 15.35
CA LEU A 45 6.95 -8.03 14.21
C LEU A 45 6.09 -7.41 13.10
N TYR A 46 6.63 -6.36 12.48
CA TYR A 46 6.06 -5.72 11.30
C TYR A 46 7.15 -5.53 10.27
N ILE A 47 6.96 -6.09 9.09
CA ILE A 47 7.89 -5.93 7.99
C ILE A 47 7.49 -4.70 7.17
N LYS A 48 8.49 -3.88 6.87
CA LYS A 48 8.44 -2.82 5.87
C LYS A 48 9.56 -3.04 4.87
N PRO A 49 9.53 -2.39 3.70
CA PRO A 49 10.67 -2.44 2.80
C PRO A 49 11.98 -2.15 3.54
N GLU A 50 12.93 -3.06 3.44
CA GLU A 50 14.29 -2.97 4.03
C GLU A 50 14.34 -2.75 5.57
N LYS A 51 13.20 -2.90 6.28
CA LYS A 51 13.09 -2.55 7.68
C LYS A 51 12.16 -3.47 8.44
N VAL A 52 12.60 -3.93 9.60
CA VAL A 52 11.80 -4.68 10.57
C VAL A 52 11.44 -3.78 11.75
N ILE A 53 10.16 -3.69 12.09
CA ILE A 53 9.68 -2.95 13.27
C ILE A 53 9.24 -3.96 14.31
N VAL A 54 9.88 -3.95 15.47
CA VAL A 54 9.53 -4.77 16.63
C VAL A 54 8.75 -3.91 17.61
N LYS A 55 7.46 -4.17 17.73
CA LYS A 55 6.63 -3.49 18.75
C LYS A 55 6.60 -4.31 20.03
N VAL A 56 6.99 -3.68 21.13
CA VAL A 56 7.17 -4.34 22.43
C VAL A 56 6.48 -3.58 23.57
N PRO A 57 6.14 -4.26 24.69
CA PRO A 57 5.75 -3.60 25.93
C PRO A 57 6.83 -2.65 26.45
N TYR A 58 6.46 -1.65 27.26
CA TYR A 58 7.45 -0.78 27.91
C TYR A 58 8.41 -1.54 28.81
N GLN A 59 7.93 -2.62 29.44
CA GLN A 59 8.68 -3.42 30.42
C GLN A 59 9.54 -4.53 29.80
N ALA A 60 9.39 -4.80 28.49
CA ALA A 60 10.15 -5.85 27.84
C ALA A 60 11.67 -5.59 27.96
N SER A 61 12.41 -6.58 28.43
CA SER A 61 13.86 -6.53 28.51
C SER A 61 14.49 -6.56 27.12
N ARG A 62 15.75 -6.17 27.01
CA ARG A 62 16.49 -6.24 25.75
C ARG A 62 16.66 -7.70 25.30
N SER A 63 16.97 -8.60 26.22
CA SER A 63 17.13 -10.03 25.95
C SER A 63 15.84 -10.64 25.37
N GLU A 64 14.68 -10.38 25.99
CA GLU A 64 13.38 -10.86 25.48
C GLU A 64 13.11 -10.39 24.04
N VAL A 65 13.52 -9.17 23.70
CA VAL A 65 13.34 -8.65 22.34
C VAL A 65 14.30 -9.33 21.35
N GLU A 66 15.56 -9.53 21.76
CA GLU A 66 16.57 -10.21 20.94
C GLU A 66 16.18 -11.67 20.70
N ASP A 67 15.79 -12.40 21.74
CA ASP A 67 15.34 -13.79 21.66
C ASP A 67 14.10 -13.94 20.77
N PHE A 68 13.16 -12.98 20.89
CA PHE A 68 11.96 -12.97 20.06
C PHE A 68 12.27 -12.74 18.58
N VAL A 69 13.19 -11.83 18.26
CA VAL A 69 13.60 -11.59 16.88
C VAL A 69 14.34 -12.79 16.32
N GLN A 70 15.26 -13.36 17.08
CA GLN A 70 16.04 -14.52 16.69
C GLN A 70 15.15 -15.76 16.46
N SER A 71 14.20 -16.01 17.34
CA SER A 71 13.23 -17.11 17.20
C SER A 71 12.31 -16.97 15.98
N ASN A 72 12.22 -15.79 15.38
CA ASN A 72 11.41 -15.51 14.21
C ASN A 72 12.24 -15.13 12.96
N GLU A 73 13.54 -15.43 12.96
CA GLU A 73 14.44 -14.99 11.89
C GLU A 73 14.03 -15.52 10.52
N ASP A 74 13.70 -16.81 10.41
CA ASP A 74 13.25 -17.43 9.16
C ASP A 74 11.96 -16.75 8.62
N TRP A 75 11.02 -16.46 9.52
CA TRP A 75 9.80 -15.76 9.18
C TRP A 75 10.09 -14.34 8.67
N ILE A 76 11.01 -13.63 9.33
CA ILE A 76 11.45 -12.28 8.92
C ILE A 76 12.05 -12.33 7.52
N HIS A 77 12.96 -13.26 7.26
CA HIS A 77 13.59 -13.41 5.95
C HIS A 77 12.58 -13.71 4.84
N ASN A 78 11.68 -14.67 5.06
CA ASN A 78 10.65 -15.00 4.10
C ASN A 78 9.75 -13.78 3.80
N ARG A 79 9.37 -13.03 4.82
CA ARG A 79 8.53 -11.83 4.65
C ARG A 79 9.26 -10.68 3.98
N LEU A 80 10.54 -10.46 4.27
CA LEU A 80 11.35 -9.46 3.56
C LEU A 80 11.51 -9.82 2.09
N HIS A 81 11.72 -11.11 1.79
CA HIS A 81 11.79 -11.60 0.42
C HIS A 81 10.46 -11.40 -0.32
N GLU A 82 9.33 -11.79 0.28
CA GLU A 82 7.99 -11.54 -0.29
C GLU A 82 7.71 -10.05 -0.51
N GLU A 83 8.09 -9.19 0.44
CA GLU A 83 7.89 -7.73 0.30
C GLU A 83 8.81 -7.15 -0.79
N SER A 84 10.04 -7.66 -0.93
CA SER A 84 10.95 -7.30 -2.02
C SER A 84 10.39 -7.71 -3.38
N GLN A 85 9.89 -8.95 -3.51
CA GLN A 85 9.23 -9.41 -4.73
C GLN A 85 7.99 -8.57 -5.05
N ARG A 86 7.13 -8.29 -4.07
CA ARG A 86 5.99 -7.40 -4.25
C ARG A 86 6.38 -6.00 -4.71
N GLN A 87 7.53 -5.48 -4.26
CA GLN A 87 8.03 -4.19 -4.74
C GLN A 87 8.51 -4.27 -6.19
N GLN A 88 9.10 -5.40 -6.59
CA GLN A 88 9.49 -5.64 -7.98
C GLN A 88 8.26 -5.80 -8.89
N GLU A 89 7.17 -6.39 -8.35
CA GLU A 89 5.87 -6.53 -9.02
C GLU A 89 5.02 -5.25 -8.98
N MET A 90 5.38 -4.26 -8.16
CA MET A 90 4.71 -2.96 -8.18
C MET A 90 4.80 -2.36 -9.58
N LEU A 91 3.67 -1.83 -10.03
CA LEU A 91 3.51 -1.15 -11.31
C LEU A 91 4.67 -0.18 -11.57
N ARG A 92 5.66 -0.60 -12.36
CA ARG A 92 6.77 0.22 -12.81
C ARG A 92 6.39 0.87 -14.13
N ILE A 93 6.22 2.18 -14.12
CA ILE A 93 5.89 2.95 -15.30
C ILE A 93 7.18 3.48 -15.93
N GLU A 94 7.67 2.73 -16.91
CA GLU A 94 8.84 3.10 -17.70
C GLU A 94 8.59 2.83 -19.19
N ASN A 95 9.25 3.58 -20.04
CA ASN A 95 9.07 3.44 -21.49
C ASN A 95 9.54 2.06 -21.96
N GLY A 96 8.71 1.34 -22.71
CA GLY A 96 8.94 -0.05 -23.12
C GLY A 96 8.54 -1.10 -22.08
N GLY A 97 8.17 -0.69 -20.86
CA GLY A 97 7.65 -1.58 -19.82
C GLY A 97 6.29 -2.16 -20.16
N LYS A 98 5.78 -3.03 -19.29
CA LYS A 98 4.47 -3.69 -19.45
C LYS A 98 3.48 -3.21 -18.39
N ILE A 99 2.21 -3.12 -18.78
CA ILE A 99 1.09 -2.83 -17.88
C ILE A 99 -0.08 -3.76 -18.21
N PHE A 100 -0.68 -4.34 -17.18
CA PHE A 100 -1.92 -5.08 -17.34
C PHE A 100 -3.09 -4.09 -17.18
N TYR A 101 -3.91 -3.96 -18.21
CA TYR A 101 -5.08 -3.09 -18.17
C TYR A 101 -6.25 -3.72 -18.92
N ARG A 102 -7.40 -3.84 -18.26
CA ARG A 102 -8.61 -4.51 -18.77
C ARG A 102 -8.32 -5.90 -19.35
N ALA A 103 -7.70 -6.75 -18.55
CA ALA A 103 -7.31 -8.13 -18.90
C ALA A 103 -6.38 -8.27 -20.13
N ARG A 104 -5.71 -7.20 -20.54
CA ARG A 104 -4.74 -7.19 -21.63
C ARG A 104 -3.40 -6.70 -21.14
N GLU A 105 -2.35 -7.39 -21.53
CA GLU A 105 -0.99 -6.88 -21.36
C GLU A 105 -0.70 -5.88 -22.47
N LEU A 106 -0.31 -4.68 -22.11
CA LEU A 106 -0.01 -3.58 -23.02
C LEU A 106 1.43 -3.12 -22.82
N THR A 107 2.06 -2.68 -23.89
CA THR A 107 3.39 -2.08 -23.84
C THR A 107 3.26 -0.58 -23.57
N ILE A 108 3.99 -0.10 -22.56
CA ILE A 108 4.00 1.33 -22.21
C ILE A 108 4.86 2.10 -23.22
N ALA A 109 4.30 3.13 -23.82
CA ALA A 109 5.00 4.04 -24.70
C ALA A 109 4.92 5.47 -24.18
N PHE A 110 6.07 6.14 -24.00
CA PHE A 110 6.10 7.58 -23.71
C PHE A 110 6.09 8.37 -24.98
N LYS A 111 5.20 9.37 -25.03
CA LYS A 111 5.08 10.28 -26.18
C LYS A 111 5.20 11.72 -25.73
N GLU A 112 6.09 12.47 -26.36
CA GLU A 112 6.19 13.91 -26.11
C GLU A 112 4.94 14.63 -26.61
N GLY A 113 4.44 15.60 -25.83
CA GLY A 113 3.29 16.40 -26.20
C GLY A 113 2.89 17.40 -25.12
N ARG A 114 2.27 18.49 -25.53
CA ARG A 114 1.85 19.55 -24.60
C ARG A 114 0.70 19.14 -23.66
N LYS A 115 -0.18 18.25 -24.12
CA LYS A 115 -1.32 17.79 -23.33
C LYS A 115 -0.96 16.54 -22.57
N ARG A 116 -1.25 16.53 -21.26
CA ARG A 116 -1.16 15.36 -20.39
C ARG A 116 -2.37 14.45 -20.65
N ARG A 117 -2.15 13.27 -21.22
CA ARG A 117 -3.21 12.29 -21.47
C ARG A 117 -2.67 10.87 -21.61
N ILE A 118 -3.54 9.88 -21.36
CA ILE A 118 -3.28 8.48 -21.62
C ILE A 118 -4.21 7.98 -22.72
N LEU A 119 -3.65 7.26 -23.68
CA LEU A 119 -4.35 6.63 -24.78
C LEU A 119 -4.03 5.15 -24.79
N VAL A 120 -5.04 4.31 -24.98
CA VAL A 120 -4.87 2.87 -25.23
C VAL A 120 -5.22 2.62 -26.68
N TYR A 121 -4.24 2.19 -27.47
CA TYR A 121 -4.41 1.91 -28.88
C TYR A 121 -3.66 0.64 -29.27
N GLY A 122 -4.37 -0.32 -29.85
CA GLY A 122 -3.80 -1.64 -30.16
C GLY A 122 -3.29 -2.32 -28.88
N ASP A 123 -2.02 -2.65 -28.85
CA ASP A 123 -1.26 -3.26 -27.76
C ASP A 123 -0.45 -2.24 -26.93
N GLN A 124 -0.67 -0.94 -27.19
CA GLN A 124 0.08 0.13 -26.57
C GLN A 124 -0.72 0.89 -25.51
N PHE A 125 -0.06 1.19 -24.42
CA PHE A 125 -0.49 2.11 -23.37
C PHE A 125 0.35 3.37 -23.46
N ILE A 126 -0.16 4.37 -24.21
CA ILE A 126 0.59 5.58 -24.55
C ILE A 126 0.39 6.63 -23.48
N ILE A 127 1.47 7.04 -22.84
CA ILE A 127 1.50 8.13 -21.86
C ILE A 127 2.08 9.36 -22.56
N GLN A 128 1.24 10.37 -22.77
CA GLN A 128 1.66 11.61 -23.41
C GLN A 128 1.80 12.74 -22.40
N GLY A 129 2.90 13.49 -22.47
CA GLY A 129 3.15 14.63 -21.61
C GLY A 129 4.43 15.36 -22.00
N HIS A 130 4.69 16.50 -21.36
CA HIS A 130 5.91 17.29 -21.60
C HIS A 130 7.03 16.86 -20.65
N LYS A 131 8.19 16.53 -21.20
CA LYS A 131 9.37 16.08 -20.46
C LYS A 131 9.01 14.99 -19.44
N LEU A 132 8.42 13.89 -19.95
CA LEU A 132 8.03 12.76 -19.13
C LEU A 132 9.25 12.12 -18.46
N THR A 133 9.17 12.00 -17.16
CA THR A 133 10.05 11.14 -16.35
C THR A 133 9.23 9.95 -15.83
N PRO A 134 9.84 8.83 -15.42
CA PRO A 134 9.12 7.72 -14.83
C PRO A 134 8.20 8.15 -13.68
N ALA A 135 8.64 9.08 -12.82
CA ALA A 135 7.84 9.59 -11.71
C ALA A 135 6.60 10.37 -12.19
N LYS A 136 6.74 11.25 -13.19
CA LYS A 136 5.60 11.98 -13.78
C LYS A 136 4.64 11.03 -14.50
N ALA A 137 5.17 10.03 -15.19
CA ALA A 137 4.37 9.02 -15.86
C ALA A 137 3.61 8.16 -14.85
N GLN A 138 4.24 7.77 -13.74
CA GLN A 138 3.61 7.04 -12.64
C GLN A 138 2.42 7.83 -12.07
N GLU A 139 2.61 9.09 -11.72
CA GLU A 139 1.54 9.97 -11.24
C GLU A 139 0.39 10.06 -12.24
N GLN A 140 0.70 10.23 -13.53
CA GLN A 140 -0.30 10.33 -14.59
C GLN A 140 -1.11 9.04 -14.75
N VAL A 141 -0.46 7.87 -14.61
CA VAL A 141 -1.13 6.56 -14.64
C VAL A 141 -2.01 6.37 -13.42
N GLU A 142 -1.55 6.77 -12.23
CA GLU A 142 -2.37 6.69 -11.01
C GLU A 142 -3.64 7.54 -11.14
N ASP A 143 -3.54 8.79 -11.60
CA ASP A 143 -4.70 9.66 -11.83
C ASP A 143 -5.67 9.05 -12.85
N PHE A 144 -5.14 8.51 -13.95
CA PHE A 144 -5.95 7.84 -14.98
C PHE A 144 -6.69 6.63 -14.42
N LEU A 145 -6.01 5.78 -13.63
CA LEU A 145 -6.62 4.60 -13.03
C LEU A 145 -7.68 4.96 -11.99
N ILE A 146 -7.46 6.00 -11.20
CA ILE A 146 -8.45 6.52 -10.24
C ILE A 146 -9.69 7.05 -10.99
N ASP A 147 -9.50 7.82 -12.06
CA ASP A 147 -10.60 8.30 -12.90
C ASP A 147 -11.40 7.13 -13.48
N LYS A 148 -10.73 6.15 -14.08
CA LYS A 148 -11.38 4.96 -14.64
C LYS A 148 -12.06 4.11 -13.57
N ALA A 149 -11.46 3.96 -12.41
CA ALA A 149 -12.06 3.26 -11.28
C ALA A 149 -13.33 3.98 -10.78
N SER A 150 -13.31 5.32 -10.73
CA SER A 150 -14.49 6.09 -10.31
C SER A 150 -15.65 5.92 -11.28
N GLN A 151 -15.38 5.95 -12.58
CA GLN A 151 -16.38 5.76 -13.64
C GLN A 151 -16.95 4.34 -13.68
N TYR A 152 -16.19 3.34 -13.26
CA TYR A 152 -16.59 1.93 -13.35
C TYR A 152 -17.10 1.36 -12.03
N ILE A 153 -16.34 1.53 -10.93
CA ILE A 153 -16.62 0.87 -9.64
C ILE A 153 -17.78 1.56 -8.92
N LEU A 154 -17.81 2.89 -8.87
CA LEU A 154 -18.80 3.60 -8.06
C LEU A 154 -20.25 3.35 -8.52
N PRO A 155 -20.58 3.41 -9.83
CA PRO A 155 -21.94 3.10 -10.29
C PRO A 155 -22.31 1.64 -10.05
N ARG A 156 -21.38 0.71 -10.26
CA ARG A 156 -21.63 -0.73 -10.04
C ARG A 156 -21.86 -1.05 -8.57
N ALA A 157 -21.07 -0.46 -7.67
CA ALA A 157 -21.25 -0.63 -6.24
C ALA A 157 -22.62 -0.13 -5.78
N ARG A 158 -23.09 1.02 -6.27
CA ARG A 158 -24.42 1.54 -5.99
C ARG A 158 -25.52 0.65 -6.57
N GLY A 159 -25.39 0.23 -7.83
CA GLY A 159 -26.35 -0.65 -8.47
C GLY A 159 -26.48 -1.99 -7.74
N LEU A 160 -25.39 -2.59 -7.31
CA LEU A 160 -25.40 -3.80 -6.49
C LEU A 160 -26.04 -3.58 -5.13
N ALA A 161 -25.75 -2.47 -4.48
CA ALA A 161 -26.35 -2.11 -3.19
C ALA A 161 -27.86 -1.94 -3.30
N HIS A 162 -28.34 -1.31 -4.36
CA HIS A 162 -29.76 -1.18 -4.67
C HIS A 162 -30.40 -2.54 -4.91
N HIS A 163 -29.79 -3.36 -5.78
CA HIS A 163 -30.29 -4.72 -6.07
C HIS A 163 -30.40 -5.61 -4.81
N LEU A 164 -29.44 -5.47 -3.89
CA LEU A 164 -29.42 -6.20 -2.62
C LEU A 164 -30.31 -5.57 -1.52
N GLY A 165 -30.95 -4.42 -1.77
CA GLY A 165 -31.78 -3.70 -0.80
C GLY A 165 -31.00 -3.12 0.39
N VAL A 166 -29.67 -2.93 0.26
CA VAL A 166 -28.80 -2.44 1.35
C VAL A 166 -28.29 -1.01 1.13
N GLU A 167 -28.79 -0.31 0.11
CA GLU A 167 -28.36 1.05 -0.24
C GLU A 167 -28.46 2.02 0.95
N HIS A 168 -29.52 1.88 1.78
CA HIS A 168 -29.75 2.69 2.98
C HIS A 168 -28.68 2.51 4.07
N LYS A 169 -27.88 1.43 4.01
CA LYS A 169 -26.77 1.16 4.94
C LYS A 169 -25.44 1.74 4.47
N ILE A 170 -25.37 2.22 3.22
CA ILE A 170 -24.14 2.74 2.64
C ILE A 170 -24.11 4.25 2.83
N THR A 171 -23.17 4.71 3.64
CA THR A 171 -22.97 6.15 3.91
C THR A 171 -22.04 6.81 2.91
N GLU A 172 -21.05 6.08 2.40
CA GLU A 172 -20.07 6.61 1.45
C GLU A 172 -19.38 5.48 0.68
N ILE A 173 -18.95 5.76 -0.56
CA ILE A 173 -18.12 4.87 -1.36
C ILE A 173 -16.83 5.60 -1.73
N LYS A 174 -15.68 5.05 -1.34
CA LYS A 174 -14.34 5.64 -1.53
C LYS A 174 -13.43 4.77 -2.37
N LEU A 175 -12.59 5.42 -3.17
CA LEU A 175 -11.44 4.80 -3.80
C LEU A 175 -10.18 5.08 -2.98
N ARG A 176 -9.37 4.06 -2.73
CA ARG A 176 -8.13 4.15 -1.94
C ARG A 176 -7.05 3.29 -2.58
N LYS A 177 -5.78 3.64 -2.35
CA LYS A 177 -4.65 2.75 -2.58
C LYS A 177 -4.37 2.01 -1.29
N THR A 178 -4.59 0.70 -1.28
CA THR A 178 -4.35 -0.15 -0.11
C THR A 178 -3.37 -1.26 -0.46
N LYS A 179 -2.55 -1.68 0.51
CA LYS A 179 -1.52 -2.70 0.29
C LYS A 179 -2.04 -4.13 0.30
N SER A 180 -3.13 -4.41 1.03
CA SER A 180 -3.54 -5.79 1.35
C SER A 180 -5.02 -6.09 1.12
N LYS A 181 -5.82 -5.11 0.68
CA LYS A 181 -7.26 -5.29 0.51
C LYS A 181 -7.72 -4.75 -0.83
N TRP A 182 -8.50 -5.52 -1.55
CA TRP A 182 -9.18 -5.05 -2.77
C TRP A 182 -10.38 -4.17 -2.45
N GLY A 183 -11.05 -4.46 -1.32
CA GLY A 183 -12.13 -3.66 -0.80
C GLY A 183 -12.49 -4.06 0.62
N HIS A 184 -13.21 -3.22 1.33
CA HIS A 184 -13.84 -3.53 2.60
C HIS A 184 -14.99 -2.58 2.90
N CYS A 185 -15.89 -3.04 3.78
CA CYS A 185 -16.96 -2.23 4.36
C CYS A 185 -16.66 -1.97 5.83
N THR A 186 -16.85 -0.74 6.28
CA THR A 186 -16.74 -0.40 7.70
C THR A 186 -18.07 -0.60 8.40
N SER A 187 -18.07 -0.69 9.74
CA SER A 187 -19.30 -0.73 10.55
C SER A 187 -20.18 0.51 10.38
N ALA A 188 -19.60 1.64 9.98
CA ALA A 188 -20.30 2.89 9.66
C ALA A 188 -20.88 2.92 8.23
N GLY A 189 -20.85 1.82 7.48
CA GLY A 189 -21.41 1.75 6.13
C GLY A 189 -20.54 2.38 5.03
N VAL A 190 -19.26 2.66 5.29
CA VAL A 190 -18.34 3.18 4.27
C VAL A 190 -17.76 2.03 3.48
N LEU A 191 -18.04 1.97 2.18
CA LEU A 191 -17.40 1.05 1.23
C LEU A 191 -16.08 1.67 0.73
N GLN A 192 -15.01 0.90 0.79
CA GLN A 192 -13.71 1.32 0.26
C GLN A 192 -13.22 0.29 -0.75
N TYR A 193 -12.82 0.74 -1.93
CA TYR A 193 -12.26 -0.09 -2.99
C TYR A 193 -10.84 0.36 -3.33
N ASN A 194 -9.99 -0.60 -3.60
CA ASN A 194 -8.65 -0.32 -4.14
C ASN A 194 -8.76 -0.09 -5.65
N TRP A 195 -8.43 1.10 -6.11
CA TRP A 195 -8.51 1.43 -7.53
C TRP A 195 -7.53 0.60 -8.40
N LEU A 196 -6.50 -0.01 -7.81
CA LEU A 196 -5.61 -0.96 -8.50
C LEU A 196 -6.33 -2.20 -9.04
N ILE A 197 -7.57 -2.46 -8.62
CA ILE A 197 -8.41 -3.53 -9.19
C ILE A 197 -8.63 -3.34 -10.71
N MET A 198 -8.47 -2.11 -11.21
CA MET A 198 -8.53 -1.82 -12.65
C MET A 198 -7.42 -2.49 -13.45
N LEU A 199 -6.36 -2.95 -12.78
CA LEU A 199 -5.25 -3.69 -13.36
C LEU A 199 -5.46 -5.21 -13.30
N ALA A 200 -6.48 -5.67 -12.56
CA ALA A 200 -6.79 -7.09 -12.42
C ALA A 200 -7.42 -7.66 -13.71
N PRO A 201 -7.24 -8.97 -13.99
CA PRO A 201 -8.01 -9.67 -15.01
C PRO A 201 -9.52 -9.64 -14.70
N TYR A 202 -10.36 -9.74 -15.72
CA TYR A 202 -11.83 -9.76 -15.54
C TYR A 202 -12.35 -11.04 -14.85
N SER A 203 -11.52 -12.06 -14.75
CA SER A 203 -11.85 -13.35 -14.13
C SER A 203 -11.73 -13.36 -12.60
N ILE A 204 -11.48 -12.22 -11.99
CA ILE A 204 -11.39 -12.05 -10.52
C ILE A 204 -12.65 -11.36 -10.01
#